data_ce8e277c509293862e0c9068490be27c
#
_entry.id   ce8e277c509293862e0c9068490be27c
#
_cell.length_a   1.000
_cell.length_b   1.000
_cell.length_c   1.000
_cell.angle_alpha   90.00
_cell.angle_beta   90.00
_cell.angle_gamma   90.00
#
_symmetry.space_group_name_H-M   'P 1'
#
loop_
_entity.id
_entity.type
_entity.pdbx_description
1 polymer ?
#
loop_
_entity_poly.entity_id
_entity_poly.type
_entity_poly.pdbx_seq_one_letter_code
_entity_poly.pdbx_strand_id
1 'polypeptide(L)'
;MHLPPGLRAVARDHDGLITAAEARDHGVDRWAVRRRLESGDWIRVGARLYRLADHPATDRTRARVATLSVGPRAVLSGLAAAWWLGVVDDPPSVMTVSAPRSRNGVSVKGVRIVNRTLSDADLLVRNDLRVTGIALSVLEGAVEGGVEVIDTALQKSLITVERLGEAYQRRRGTVGAAEMGPMIALLETGARSAAERLAVEVMRGAGLSGWAANHPSCGYEIDFAFPDRMVAVEIDGFAFHRDAKTFQDDRTRRNALIAAGWTVLNFTWGDLRDRAGYVATSISRALAIAA
;
A
#
# COMPACT_ATOMS: atom_id res chain seq x y z
N MET A 1 -0.29 -9.06 -43.99
CA MET A 1 -0.95 -7.75 -44.29
C MET A 1 -0.41 -6.70 -43.31
N HIS A 2 0.03 -5.55 -43.80
CA HIS A 2 0.74 -4.56 -42.95
C HIS A 2 -0.22 -3.94 -41.92
N LEU A 3 0.19 -3.93 -40.64
CA LEU A 3 -0.53 -3.27 -39.56
C LEU A 3 -0.26 -1.76 -39.62
N PRO A 4 -1.26 -0.87 -39.46
CA PRO A 4 -1.01 0.56 -39.35
C PRO A 4 0.05 0.85 -38.30
N PRO A 5 1.07 1.71 -38.58
CA PRO A 5 2.18 1.94 -37.66
C PRO A 5 1.75 2.36 -36.26
N GLY A 6 0.74 3.22 -36.14
CA GLY A 6 0.18 3.63 -34.86
C GLY A 6 -0.45 2.47 -34.08
N LEU A 7 -1.18 1.58 -34.74
CA LEU A 7 -1.79 0.42 -34.08
C LEU A 7 -0.75 -0.62 -33.65
N ARG A 8 0.37 -0.73 -34.36
CA ARG A 8 1.49 -1.57 -33.95
C ARG A 8 2.17 -1.02 -32.68
N ALA A 9 2.28 0.29 -32.55
CA ALA A 9 2.79 0.93 -31.33
C ALA A 9 1.86 0.65 -30.14
N VAL A 10 0.55 0.85 -30.30
CA VAL A 10 -0.46 0.50 -29.28
C VAL A 10 -0.33 -0.95 -28.86
N ALA A 11 -0.27 -1.89 -29.82
CA ALA A 11 -0.13 -3.30 -29.50
C ALA A 11 1.13 -3.60 -28.70
N ARG A 12 2.27 -3.00 -29.05
CA ARG A 12 3.52 -3.17 -28.34
C ARG A 12 3.43 -2.67 -26.89
N ASP A 13 2.85 -1.50 -26.69
CA ASP A 13 2.72 -0.87 -25.38
C ASP A 13 1.68 -1.60 -24.49
N HIS A 14 0.76 -2.33 -25.14
CA HIS A 14 -0.28 -3.14 -24.51
C HIS A 14 0.00 -4.65 -24.49
N ASP A 15 1.27 -5.05 -24.42
CA ASP A 15 1.68 -6.46 -24.33
C ASP A 15 1.06 -7.35 -25.43
N GLY A 16 1.02 -6.83 -26.67
CA GLY A 16 0.50 -7.50 -27.86
C GLY A 16 -1.03 -7.41 -28.05
N LEU A 17 -1.73 -6.65 -27.22
CA LEU A 17 -3.19 -6.56 -27.25
C LEU A 17 -3.70 -5.35 -28.02
N ILE A 18 -4.85 -5.54 -28.65
CA ILE A 18 -5.61 -4.51 -29.37
C ILE A 18 -7.10 -4.69 -29.03
N THR A 19 -7.74 -3.63 -28.60
CA THR A 19 -9.20 -3.59 -28.47
C THR A 19 -9.87 -3.29 -29.83
N ALA A 20 -11.13 -3.66 -29.98
CA ALA A 20 -11.90 -3.30 -31.18
C ALA A 20 -12.08 -1.77 -31.34
N ALA A 21 -12.00 -0.99 -30.25
CA ALA A 21 -12.03 0.46 -30.31
C ALA A 21 -10.73 1.00 -30.91
N GLU A 22 -9.57 0.61 -30.36
CA GLU A 22 -8.25 1.00 -30.89
C GLU A 22 -8.06 0.60 -32.35
N ALA A 23 -8.50 -0.61 -32.74
CA ALA A 23 -8.48 -1.05 -34.12
C ALA A 23 -9.26 -0.07 -35.03
N ARG A 24 -10.47 0.29 -34.65
CA ARG A 24 -11.33 1.24 -35.39
C ARG A 24 -10.71 2.63 -35.45
N ASP A 25 -10.21 3.13 -34.37
CA ASP A 25 -9.62 4.47 -34.26
C ASP A 25 -8.36 4.62 -35.15
N HIS A 26 -7.70 3.47 -35.47
CA HIS A 26 -6.60 3.38 -36.45
C HIS A 26 -7.03 2.89 -37.84
N GLY A 27 -8.29 3.01 -38.17
CA GLY A 27 -8.80 2.71 -39.51
C GLY A 27 -8.96 1.21 -39.84
N VAL A 28 -8.90 0.33 -38.84
CA VAL A 28 -9.14 -1.11 -39.02
C VAL A 28 -10.60 -1.42 -38.68
N ASP A 29 -11.41 -1.52 -39.73
CA ASP A 29 -12.84 -1.79 -39.64
C ASP A 29 -13.14 -3.26 -39.21
N ARG A 30 -14.43 -3.55 -38.95
CA ARG A 30 -14.86 -4.89 -38.52
C ARG A 30 -14.53 -6.00 -39.52
N TRP A 31 -14.52 -5.67 -40.82
CA TRP A 31 -14.25 -6.64 -41.88
C TRP A 31 -12.75 -6.93 -41.95
N ALA A 32 -11.92 -5.91 -41.77
CA ALA A 32 -10.47 -6.07 -41.69
C ALA A 32 -10.08 -6.84 -40.43
N VAL A 33 -10.75 -6.63 -39.29
CA VAL A 33 -10.55 -7.44 -38.06
C VAL A 33 -10.91 -8.92 -38.35
N ARG A 34 -12.07 -9.15 -38.99
CA ARG A 34 -12.51 -10.51 -39.33
C ARG A 34 -11.48 -11.24 -40.21
N ARG A 35 -11.01 -10.60 -41.29
CA ARG A 35 -9.98 -11.20 -42.17
C ARG A 35 -8.71 -11.56 -41.41
N ARG A 36 -8.26 -10.70 -40.45
CA ARG A 36 -7.07 -10.98 -39.63
C ARG A 36 -7.25 -12.13 -38.63
N LEU A 37 -8.48 -12.33 -38.17
CA LEU A 37 -8.81 -13.49 -37.33
C LEU A 37 -8.86 -14.77 -38.19
N GLU A 38 -9.41 -14.68 -39.38
CA GLU A 38 -9.50 -15.82 -40.35
C GLU A 38 -8.11 -16.22 -40.89
N SER A 39 -7.21 -15.24 -41.12
CA SER A 39 -5.82 -15.51 -41.53
C SER A 39 -4.91 -15.98 -40.36
N GLY A 40 -5.39 -15.88 -39.13
CA GLY A 40 -4.57 -16.20 -37.96
C GLY A 40 -3.56 -15.12 -37.54
N ASP A 41 -3.54 -13.95 -38.22
CA ASP A 41 -2.68 -12.81 -37.83
C ASP A 41 -3.08 -12.26 -36.45
N TRP A 42 -4.35 -12.35 -36.12
CA TRP A 42 -4.91 -11.98 -34.81
C TRP A 42 -5.59 -13.17 -34.15
N ILE A 43 -5.47 -13.22 -32.83
CA ILE A 43 -6.09 -14.24 -31.98
C ILE A 43 -7.12 -13.55 -31.09
N ARG A 44 -8.35 -14.04 -31.09
CA ARG A 44 -9.38 -13.54 -30.16
C ARG A 44 -9.09 -14.04 -28.76
N VAL A 45 -8.89 -13.13 -27.79
CA VAL A 45 -8.58 -13.45 -26.39
C VAL A 45 -9.66 -12.98 -25.42
N GLY A 46 -10.65 -12.22 -25.92
CA GLY A 46 -11.80 -11.74 -25.14
C GLY A 46 -12.88 -11.16 -26.02
N ALA A 47 -13.96 -10.65 -25.41
CA ALA A 47 -14.99 -9.91 -26.10
C ALA A 47 -14.40 -8.60 -26.64
N ARG A 48 -14.28 -8.44 -27.96
CA ARG A 48 -13.68 -7.26 -28.61
C ARG A 48 -12.22 -7.00 -28.22
N LEU A 49 -11.49 -8.05 -27.87
CA LEU A 49 -10.09 -7.99 -27.49
C LEU A 49 -9.31 -9.03 -28.29
N TYR A 50 -8.24 -8.60 -28.92
CA TYR A 50 -7.43 -9.38 -29.83
C TYR A 50 -5.97 -9.30 -29.42
N ARG A 51 -5.22 -10.39 -29.63
CA ARG A 51 -3.77 -10.44 -29.51
C ARG A 51 -3.15 -10.63 -30.89
N LEU A 52 -2.07 -9.95 -31.17
CA LEU A 52 -1.27 -10.22 -32.36
C LEU A 52 -0.66 -11.63 -32.25
N ALA A 53 -0.69 -12.39 -33.33
CA ALA A 53 -0.17 -13.76 -33.37
C ALA A 53 1.36 -13.78 -33.20
N ASP A 54 2.05 -12.76 -33.69
CA ASP A 54 3.51 -12.59 -33.59
C ASP A 54 3.97 -12.07 -32.21
N HIS A 55 3.03 -11.78 -31.30
CA HIS A 55 3.36 -11.39 -29.92
C HIS A 55 3.10 -12.56 -28.96
N PRO A 56 4.06 -12.90 -28.08
CA PRO A 56 3.90 -14.03 -27.15
C PRO A 56 2.77 -13.78 -26.13
N ALA A 57 2.10 -14.85 -25.72
CA ALA A 57 1.15 -14.79 -24.61
C ALA A 57 1.91 -14.83 -23.28
N THR A 58 2.26 -13.68 -22.76
CA THR A 58 2.98 -13.52 -21.49
C THR A 58 2.02 -13.41 -20.31
N ASP A 59 2.52 -13.46 -19.07
CA ASP A 59 1.74 -13.19 -17.88
C ASP A 59 1.23 -11.73 -17.85
N ARG A 60 1.99 -10.80 -18.42
CA ARG A 60 1.54 -9.41 -18.60
C ARG A 60 0.35 -9.34 -19.54
N THR A 61 0.40 -10.06 -20.68
CA THR A 61 -0.75 -10.22 -21.58
C THR A 61 -1.95 -10.80 -20.83
N ARG A 62 -1.74 -11.82 -19.99
CA ARG A 62 -2.79 -12.44 -19.18
C ARG A 62 -3.44 -11.45 -18.20
N ALA A 63 -2.66 -10.64 -17.49
CA ALA A 63 -3.16 -9.61 -16.57
C ALA A 63 -4.00 -8.53 -17.30
N ARG A 64 -3.55 -8.07 -18.48
CA ARG A 64 -4.32 -7.12 -19.28
C ARG A 64 -5.62 -7.75 -19.81
N VAL A 65 -5.57 -8.98 -20.33
CA VAL A 65 -6.76 -9.69 -20.76
C VAL A 65 -7.77 -9.83 -19.63
N ALA A 66 -7.30 -10.21 -18.43
CA ALA A 66 -8.13 -10.31 -17.24
C ALA A 66 -8.84 -8.99 -16.95
N THR A 67 -8.11 -7.89 -16.91
CA THR A 67 -8.66 -6.56 -16.58
C THR A 67 -9.58 -6.03 -17.67
N LEU A 68 -9.14 -6.03 -18.92
CA LEU A 68 -9.92 -5.50 -20.05
C LEU A 68 -11.20 -6.30 -20.36
N SER A 69 -11.18 -7.62 -20.08
CA SER A 69 -12.35 -8.49 -20.27
C SER A 69 -13.45 -8.24 -19.22
N VAL A 70 -13.11 -7.75 -18.03
CA VAL A 70 -14.09 -7.40 -16.99
C VAL A 70 -14.80 -6.08 -17.31
N GLY A 71 -14.07 -5.11 -17.88
CA GLY A 71 -14.69 -3.87 -18.36
C GLY A 71 -13.80 -2.63 -18.22
N PRO A 72 -14.28 -1.47 -18.71
CA PRO A 72 -13.46 -0.26 -18.83
C PRO A 72 -13.09 0.38 -17.48
N ARG A 73 -13.84 0.06 -16.43
CA ARG A 73 -13.55 0.53 -15.06
C ARG A 73 -12.89 -0.54 -14.18
N ALA A 74 -12.50 -1.65 -14.78
CA ALA A 74 -11.82 -2.71 -14.06
C ALA A 74 -10.41 -2.28 -13.66
N VAL A 75 -9.93 -2.80 -12.54
CA VAL A 75 -8.66 -2.47 -11.91
C VAL A 75 -7.99 -3.78 -11.49
N LEU A 76 -6.78 -4.03 -11.95
CA LEU A 76 -5.98 -5.15 -11.46
C LEU A 76 -5.72 -4.95 -9.96
N SER A 77 -5.91 -5.96 -9.13
CA SER A 77 -5.88 -5.85 -7.65
C SER A 77 -5.27 -7.09 -7.00
N GLY A 78 -5.12 -7.05 -5.68
CA GLY A 78 -4.58 -8.16 -4.92
C GLY A 78 -3.15 -8.53 -5.30
N LEU A 79 -2.81 -9.82 -5.21
CA LEU A 79 -1.49 -10.33 -5.53
C LEU A 79 -1.08 -10.06 -6.99
N ALA A 80 -2.06 -10.03 -7.91
CA ALA A 80 -1.81 -9.72 -9.32
C ALA A 80 -1.34 -8.26 -9.50
N ALA A 81 -1.89 -7.31 -8.73
CA ALA A 81 -1.41 -5.93 -8.75
C ALA A 81 -0.05 -5.79 -8.06
N ALA A 82 0.18 -6.50 -6.95
CA ALA A 82 1.48 -6.52 -6.28
C ALA A 82 2.58 -7.02 -7.23
N TRP A 83 2.31 -8.12 -7.97
CA TRP A 83 3.20 -8.60 -9.01
C TRP A 83 3.42 -7.58 -10.13
N TRP A 84 2.36 -6.99 -10.66
CA TRP A 84 2.46 -5.98 -11.73
C TRP A 84 3.30 -4.76 -11.33
N LEU A 85 3.26 -4.39 -10.07
CA LEU A 85 4.02 -3.29 -9.48
C LEU A 85 5.46 -3.68 -9.08
N GLY A 86 5.85 -4.95 -9.22
CA GLY A 86 7.19 -5.44 -8.91
C GLY A 86 7.44 -5.71 -7.43
N VAL A 87 6.39 -5.81 -6.64
CA VAL A 87 6.49 -6.20 -5.22
C VAL A 87 6.92 -7.66 -5.12
N VAL A 88 6.24 -8.54 -5.83
CA VAL A 88 6.59 -9.96 -5.94
C VAL A 88 7.02 -10.27 -7.36
N ASP A 89 7.89 -11.28 -7.52
CA ASP A 89 8.50 -11.59 -8.81
C ASP A 89 7.64 -12.59 -9.62
N ASP A 90 6.92 -13.48 -8.95
CA ASP A 90 6.12 -14.51 -9.59
C ASP A 90 4.65 -14.06 -9.77
N PRO A 91 4.10 -14.21 -10.99
CA PRO A 91 2.70 -13.91 -11.27
C PRO A 91 1.76 -14.93 -10.63
N PRO A 92 0.63 -14.53 -10.04
CA PRO A 92 -0.34 -15.47 -9.49
C PRO A 92 -1.03 -16.28 -10.61
N SER A 93 -1.45 -17.50 -10.28
CA SER A 93 -2.21 -18.35 -11.20
C SER A 93 -3.59 -17.77 -11.53
N VAL A 94 -4.22 -17.08 -10.58
CA VAL A 94 -5.52 -16.42 -10.72
C VAL A 94 -5.31 -14.91 -10.64
N MET A 95 -5.78 -14.17 -11.66
CA MET A 95 -5.72 -12.71 -11.67
C MET A 95 -6.89 -12.12 -10.89
N THR A 96 -6.63 -11.37 -9.84
CA THR A 96 -7.67 -10.65 -9.10
C THR A 96 -7.94 -9.29 -9.75
N VAL A 97 -9.21 -9.01 -10.03
CA VAL A 97 -9.66 -7.77 -10.67
C VAL A 97 -10.82 -7.17 -9.88
N SER A 98 -10.68 -5.91 -9.52
CA SER A 98 -11.75 -5.13 -8.88
C SER A 98 -12.56 -4.37 -9.92
N ALA A 99 -13.88 -4.40 -9.82
CA ALA A 99 -14.76 -3.63 -10.68
C ALA A 99 -16.06 -3.26 -9.94
N PRO A 100 -16.71 -2.15 -10.30
CA PRO A 100 -18.05 -1.86 -9.82
C PRO A 100 -19.03 -3.00 -10.21
N ARG A 101 -20.00 -3.27 -9.35
CA ARG A 101 -20.98 -4.34 -9.61
C ARG A 101 -21.69 -4.12 -10.94
N SER A 102 -21.61 -5.11 -11.81
CA SER A 102 -22.31 -5.11 -13.10
C SER A 102 -23.67 -5.82 -12.97
N ARG A 103 -24.70 -5.29 -13.66
CA ARG A 103 -26.02 -5.94 -13.71
C ARG A 103 -26.00 -7.27 -14.46
N ASN A 104 -25.08 -7.47 -15.38
CA ASN A 104 -25.06 -8.61 -16.30
C ASN A 104 -24.11 -9.75 -15.86
N GLY A 105 -23.51 -9.67 -14.69
CA GLY A 105 -22.55 -10.65 -14.19
C GLY A 105 -21.47 -10.98 -15.24
N VAL A 106 -20.23 -10.60 -14.99
CA VAL A 106 -19.10 -10.97 -15.86
C VAL A 106 -18.35 -12.10 -15.20
N SER A 107 -18.10 -13.18 -15.96
CA SER A 107 -17.21 -14.26 -15.52
C SER A 107 -16.11 -14.43 -16.58
N VAL A 108 -14.85 -14.47 -16.11
CA VAL A 108 -13.68 -14.64 -16.97
C VAL A 108 -12.84 -15.78 -16.39
N LYS A 109 -12.50 -16.77 -17.21
CA LYS A 109 -11.71 -17.92 -16.78
C LYS A 109 -10.36 -17.47 -16.22
N GLY A 110 -9.98 -17.95 -15.04
CA GLY A 110 -8.72 -17.59 -14.38
C GLY A 110 -8.70 -16.18 -13.76
N VAL A 111 -9.89 -15.56 -13.61
CA VAL A 111 -10.02 -14.23 -13.00
C VAL A 111 -10.97 -14.28 -11.82
N ARG A 112 -10.52 -13.79 -10.67
CA ARG A 112 -11.34 -13.51 -9.51
C ARG A 112 -11.82 -12.06 -9.56
N ILE A 113 -13.13 -11.86 -9.67
CA ILE A 113 -13.73 -10.52 -9.74
C ILE A 113 -14.21 -10.11 -8.35
N VAL A 114 -13.68 -9.00 -7.85
CA VAL A 114 -14.10 -8.36 -6.59
C VAL A 114 -15.01 -7.17 -6.93
N ASN A 115 -16.28 -7.29 -6.58
CA ASN A 115 -17.28 -6.26 -6.85
C ASN A 115 -17.18 -5.12 -5.83
N ARG A 116 -16.52 -4.03 -6.23
CA ARG A 116 -16.35 -2.82 -5.39
C ARG A 116 -16.02 -1.59 -6.22
N THR A 117 -16.22 -0.42 -5.63
CA THR A 117 -15.68 0.85 -6.12
C THR A 117 -14.48 1.21 -5.25
N LEU A 118 -13.38 1.59 -5.90
CA LEU A 118 -12.17 2.05 -5.25
C LEU A 118 -12.14 3.57 -5.22
N SER A 119 -11.54 4.16 -4.18
CA SER A 119 -11.27 5.59 -4.14
C SER A 119 -10.10 5.93 -5.08
N ASP A 120 -10.03 7.18 -5.53
CA ASP A 120 -8.90 7.62 -6.38
C ASP A 120 -7.56 7.51 -5.65
N ALA A 121 -7.54 7.64 -4.32
CA ALA A 121 -6.34 7.45 -3.49
C ALA A 121 -5.79 6.01 -3.54
N ASP A 122 -6.63 5.04 -3.91
CA ASP A 122 -6.27 3.63 -3.99
C ASP A 122 -6.07 3.16 -5.44
N LEU A 123 -6.03 4.09 -6.39
CA LEU A 123 -5.87 3.82 -7.83
C LEU A 123 -4.51 4.32 -8.34
N LEU A 124 -3.95 3.56 -9.26
CA LEU A 124 -2.73 3.91 -10.00
C LEU A 124 -2.88 3.46 -11.45
N VAL A 125 -2.31 4.19 -12.38
CA VAL A 125 -2.08 3.73 -13.76
C VAL A 125 -0.60 3.42 -13.94
N ARG A 126 -0.30 2.19 -14.30
CA ARG A 126 1.08 1.74 -14.55
C ARG A 126 1.13 0.96 -15.86
N ASN A 127 1.96 1.43 -16.79
CA ASN A 127 2.05 0.88 -18.15
C ASN A 127 0.65 0.77 -18.80
N ASP A 128 -0.11 1.84 -18.80
CA ASP A 128 -1.47 1.96 -19.34
C ASP A 128 -2.49 0.92 -18.82
N LEU A 129 -2.22 0.33 -17.66
CA LEU A 129 -3.16 -0.52 -16.95
C LEU A 129 -3.57 0.12 -15.62
N ARG A 130 -4.87 0.13 -15.34
CA ARG A 130 -5.38 0.54 -14.03
C ARG A 130 -5.10 -0.57 -13.02
N VAL A 131 -4.42 -0.21 -11.94
CA VAL A 131 -4.06 -1.13 -10.86
C VAL A 131 -4.41 -0.50 -9.51
N THR A 132 -4.55 -1.29 -8.47
CA THR A 132 -4.60 -0.74 -7.10
C THR A 132 -3.26 -0.09 -6.74
N GLY A 133 -3.32 1.00 -5.96
CA GLY A 133 -2.12 1.64 -5.42
C GLY A 133 -1.27 0.66 -4.61
N ILE A 134 0.04 0.92 -4.52
CA ILE A 134 1.01 -0.04 -3.98
C ILE A 134 0.66 -0.53 -2.58
N ALA A 135 0.23 0.36 -1.67
CA ALA A 135 -0.14 0.01 -0.30
C ALA A 135 -1.31 -0.98 -0.25
N LEU A 136 -2.37 -0.70 -1.03
CA LEU A 136 -3.53 -1.60 -1.10
C LEU A 136 -3.18 -2.91 -1.79
N SER A 137 -2.35 -2.89 -2.84
CA SER A 137 -1.87 -4.09 -3.53
C SER A 137 -1.07 -5.00 -2.61
N VAL A 138 -0.23 -4.43 -1.74
CA VAL A 138 0.56 -5.17 -0.75
C VAL A 138 -0.34 -5.82 0.29
N LEU A 139 -1.30 -5.07 0.86
CA LEU A 139 -2.22 -5.61 1.86
C LEU A 139 -3.10 -6.73 1.30
N GLU A 140 -3.70 -6.52 0.15
CA GLU A 140 -4.54 -7.52 -0.50
C GLU A 140 -3.70 -8.70 -1.01
N GLY A 141 -2.50 -8.42 -1.51
CA GLY A 141 -1.54 -9.44 -1.91
C GLY A 141 -1.13 -10.34 -0.74
N ALA A 142 -0.97 -9.77 0.45
CA ALA A 142 -0.67 -10.53 1.65
C ALA A 142 -1.84 -11.42 2.11
N VAL A 143 -3.07 -10.97 1.96
CA VAL A 143 -4.25 -11.80 2.21
C VAL A 143 -4.33 -12.98 1.21
N GLU A 144 -3.89 -12.79 -0.02
CA GLU A 144 -3.94 -13.80 -1.09
C GLU A 144 -2.72 -14.74 -1.11
N GLY A 145 -1.55 -14.20 -0.82
CA GLY A 145 -0.27 -14.89 -1.05
C GLY A 145 0.60 -15.06 0.19
N GLY A 146 0.16 -14.56 1.36
CA GLY A 146 0.90 -14.66 2.62
C GLY A 146 1.59 -13.35 3.03
N VAL A 147 1.98 -13.29 4.31
CA VAL A 147 2.59 -12.10 4.93
C VAL A 147 3.93 -11.71 4.28
N GLU A 148 4.58 -12.63 3.61
CA GLU A 148 5.85 -12.44 2.90
C GLU A 148 5.77 -11.35 1.83
N VAL A 149 4.57 -11.07 1.31
CA VAL A 149 4.32 -9.96 0.37
C VAL A 149 4.60 -8.61 1.05
N ILE A 150 4.21 -8.46 2.32
CA ILE A 150 4.48 -7.25 3.11
C ILE A 150 5.99 -7.15 3.39
N ASP A 151 6.60 -8.24 3.86
CA ASP A 151 8.03 -8.26 4.18
C ASP A 151 8.88 -7.89 2.97
N THR A 152 8.54 -8.46 1.79
CA THR A 152 9.20 -8.15 0.53
C THR A 152 9.05 -6.68 0.14
N ALA A 153 7.85 -6.11 0.28
CA ALA A 153 7.59 -4.71 -0.03
C ALA A 153 8.38 -3.77 0.88
N LEU A 154 8.47 -4.07 2.17
CA LEU A 154 9.23 -3.30 3.15
C LEU A 154 10.74 -3.42 2.90
N GLN A 155 11.27 -4.62 2.65
CA GLN A 155 12.68 -4.87 2.33
C GLN A 155 13.13 -4.15 1.06
N LYS A 156 12.30 -4.18 0.01
CA LYS A 156 12.53 -3.43 -1.24
C LYS A 156 12.31 -1.91 -1.08
N SER A 157 11.95 -1.41 0.11
CA SER A 157 11.64 0.00 0.40
C SER A 157 10.57 0.59 -0.53
N LEU A 158 9.65 -0.24 -1.01
CA LEU A 158 8.56 0.17 -1.90
C LEU A 158 7.40 0.82 -1.15
N ILE A 159 7.29 0.52 0.14
CA ILE A 159 6.22 1.00 1.03
C ILE A 159 6.75 1.13 2.46
N THR A 160 6.07 1.91 3.28
CA THR A 160 6.32 2.00 4.71
C THR A 160 5.13 1.47 5.50
N VAL A 161 5.34 1.14 6.78
CA VAL A 161 4.28 0.64 7.67
C VAL A 161 3.16 1.66 7.80
N GLU A 162 3.51 2.98 7.85
CA GLU A 162 2.53 4.07 7.88
C GLU A 162 1.56 4.02 6.72
N ARG A 163 2.11 3.93 5.50
CA ARG A 163 1.28 3.92 4.29
C ARG A 163 0.41 2.67 4.18
N LEU A 164 0.88 1.54 4.72
CA LEU A 164 0.06 0.33 4.85
C LEU A 164 -1.11 0.58 5.80
N GLY A 165 -0.86 1.18 6.97
CA GLY A 165 -1.89 1.55 7.93
C GLY A 165 -2.91 2.51 7.36
N GLU A 166 -2.49 3.59 6.66
CA GLU A 166 -3.40 4.52 5.98
C GLU A 166 -4.31 3.81 4.96
N ALA A 167 -3.76 2.90 4.17
CA ALA A 167 -4.54 2.13 3.21
C ALA A 167 -5.53 1.20 3.91
N TYR A 168 -5.13 0.55 5.00
CA TYR A 168 -6.02 -0.25 5.84
C TYR A 168 -7.17 0.58 6.42
N GLN A 169 -6.90 1.78 6.94
CA GLN A 169 -7.93 2.67 7.48
C GLN A 169 -9.00 3.03 6.43
N ARG A 170 -8.58 3.33 5.20
CA ARG A 170 -9.54 3.57 4.10
C ARG A 170 -10.39 2.35 3.76
N ARG A 171 -9.92 1.15 4.14
CA ARG A 171 -10.60 -0.13 3.88
C ARG A 171 -11.41 -0.66 5.06
N ARG A 172 -11.30 -0.09 6.26
CA ARG A 172 -12.05 -0.53 7.45
C ARG A 172 -13.55 -0.66 7.15
N GLY A 173 -14.14 -1.74 7.64
CA GLY A 173 -15.56 -2.03 7.41
C GLY A 173 -15.91 -2.54 6.01
N THR A 174 -14.94 -2.77 5.14
CA THR A 174 -15.18 -3.36 3.81
C THR A 174 -14.76 -4.84 3.78
N VAL A 175 -15.23 -5.56 2.76
CA VAL A 175 -14.86 -6.97 2.55
C VAL A 175 -13.34 -7.11 2.41
N GLY A 176 -12.75 -8.08 3.12
CA GLY A 176 -11.30 -8.35 3.14
C GLY A 176 -10.51 -7.52 4.15
N ALA A 177 -11.12 -6.53 4.81
CA ALA A 177 -10.40 -5.73 5.82
C ALA A 177 -10.17 -6.50 7.14
N ALA A 178 -10.99 -7.50 7.42
CA ALA A 178 -10.87 -8.29 8.65
C ALA A 178 -9.54 -9.07 8.69
N GLU A 179 -9.10 -9.59 7.56
CA GLU A 179 -7.83 -10.33 7.43
C GLU A 179 -6.60 -9.42 7.49
N MET A 180 -6.73 -8.15 7.07
CA MET A 180 -5.63 -7.17 7.08
C MET A 180 -5.33 -6.64 8.50
N GLY A 181 -6.36 -6.53 9.34
CA GLY A 181 -6.24 -5.93 10.68
C GLY A 181 -5.15 -6.56 11.55
N PRO A 182 -5.15 -7.89 11.75
CA PRO A 182 -4.11 -8.55 12.54
C PRO A 182 -2.69 -8.35 11.99
N MET A 183 -2.53 -8.30 10.66
CA MET A 183 -1.22 -8.06 10.02
C MET A 183 -0.72 -6.64 10.34
N ILE A 184 -1.58 -5.65 10.24
CA ILE A 184 -1.22 -4.25 10.57
C ILE A 184 -0.89 -4.12 12.06
N ALA A 185 -1.69 -4.69 12.96
CA ALA A 185 -1.44 -4.64 14.40
C ALA A 185 -0.06 -5.25 14.77
N LEU A 186 0.32 -6.35 14.11
CA LEU A 186 1.65 -6.97 14.32
C LEU A 186 2.78 -6.06 13.83
N LEU A 187 2.63 -5.42 12.68
CA LEU A 187 3.60 -4.47 12.13
C LEU A 187 3.75 -3.25 13.03
N GLU A 188 2.64 -2.69 13.52
CA GLU A 188 2.62 -1.55 14.43
C GLU A 188 3.36 -1.87 15.74
N THR A 189 3.09 -3.04 16.33
CA THR A 189 3.78 -3.50 17.56
C THR A 189 5.29 -3.65 17.33
N GLY A 190 5.68 -4.25 16.20
CA GLY A 190 7.08 -4.40 15.82
C GLY A 190 7.78 -3.06 15.58
N ALA A 191 7.12 -2.12 14.92
CA ALA A 191 7.62 -0.78 14.67
C ALA A 191 7.76 0.03 15.97
N ARG A 192 6.78 -0.08 16.90
CA ARG A 192 6.86 0.57 18.22
C ARG A 192 8.07 0.06 19.02
N SER A 193 8.24 -1.26 19.13
CA SER A 193 9.38 -1.85 19.83
C SER A 193 10.74 -1.48 19.20
N ALA A 194 10.79 -1.28 17.87
CA ALA A 194 11.98 -0.79 17.20
C ALA A 194 12.26 0.69 17.51
N ALA A 195 11.21 1.53 17.56
CA ALA A 195 11.31 2.94 17.93
C ALA A 195 11.82 3.11 19.38
N GLU A 196 11.29 2.32 20.32
CA GLU A 196 11.70 2.32 21.70
C GLU A 196 13.20 1.93 21.86
N ARG A 197 13.66 0.89 21.14
CA ARG A 197 15.08 0.52 21.11
C ARG A 197 15.96 1.64 20.57
N LEU A 198 15.57 2.29 19.49
CA LEU A 198 16.32 3.39 18.89
C LEU A 198 16.37 4.61 19.83
N ALA A 199 15.28 4.91 20.54
CA ALA A 199 15.28 5.97 21.56
C ALA A 199 16.30 5.70 22.68
N VAL A 200 16.38 4.45 23.14
CA VAL A 200 17.39 4.03 24.12
C VAL A 200 18.82 4.23 23.60
N GLU A 201 19.07 3.87 22.34
CA GLU A 201 20.38 4.08 21.69
C GLU A 201 20.74 5.56 21.62
N VAL A 202 19.80 6.42 21.20
CA VAL A 202 19.99 7.88 21.13
C VAL A 202 20.29 8.47 22.49
N MET A 203 19.50 8.11 23.52
CA MET A 203 19.70 8.62 24.88
C MET A 203 21.03 8.18 25.47
N ARG A 204 21.40 6.90 25.31
CA ARG A 204 22.70 6.36 25.79
C ARG A 204 23.88 6.99 25.06
N GLY A 205 23.78 7.14 23.73
CA GLY A 205 24.83 7.77 22.92
C GLY A 205 25.05 9.25 23.27
N ALA A 206 24.03 9.93 23.77
CA ALA A 206 24.11 11.31 24.28
C ALA A 206 24.50 11.39 25.77
N GLY A 207 24.81 10.28 26.44
CA GLY A 207 25.18 10.23 27.87
C GLY A 207 24.04 10.58 28.83
N LEU A 208 22.78 10.50 28.37
CA LEU A 208 21.61 10.77 29.21
C LEU A 208 21.35 9.57 30.13
N SER A 209 21.26 9.83 31.41
CA SER A 209 21.05 8.82 32.47
C SER A 209 19.95 9.25 33.44
N GLY A 210 19.49 8.34 34.30
CA GLY A 210 18.42 8.63 35.27
C GLY A 210 17.01 8.53 34.72
N TRP A 211 16.83 7.92 33.55
CA TRP A 211 15.52 7.64 32.98
C TRP A 211 15.02 6.23 33.33
N ALA A 212 13.71 6.09 33.40
CA ALA A 212 12.99 4.82 33.51
C ALA A 212 12.07 4.63 32.26
N ALA A 213 12.01 3.41 31.73
CA ALA A 213 11.06 3.04 30.70
C ALA A 213 9.73 2.63 31.30
N ASN A 214 8.63 2.82 30.56
CA ASN A 214 7.28 2.41 30.94
C ASN A 214 6.89 2.94 32.34
N HIS A 215 7.16 4.23 32.58
CA HIS A 215 6.95 4.83 33.89
C HIS A 215 5.49 5.18 34.15
N PRO A 216 4.85 4.63 35.19
CA PRO A 216 3.45 4.94 35.48
C PRO A 216 3.29 6.35 36.08
N SER A 217 2.40 7.16 35.52
CA SER A 217 2.05 8.47 36.03
C SER A 217 0.60 8.86 35.63
N CYS A 218 -0.17 9.40 36.55
CA CYS A 218 -1.54 9.91 36.31
C CYS A 218 -2.50 8.88 35.67
N GLY A 219 -2.30 7.58 35.93
CA GLY A 219 -3.09 6.51 35.28
C GLY A 219 -2.67 6.17 33.88
N TYR A 220 -1.57 6.72 33.40
CA TYR A 220 -0.95 6.46 32.09
C TYR A 220 0.46 5.89 32.25
N GLU A 221 0.99 5.35 31.19
CA GLU A 221 2.38 4.87 31.13
C GLU A 221 3.17 5.77 30.19
N ILE A 222 4.27 6.36 30.69
CA ILE A 222 5.19 7.21 29.92
C ILE A 222 6.26 6.30 29.30
N ASP A 223 6.50 6.39 28.01
CA ASP A 223 7.48 5.52 27.31
C ASP A 223 8.86 5.62 27.95
N PHE A 224 9.38 6.84 28.16
CA PHE A 224 10.60 7.11 28.94
C PHE A 224 10.42 8.34 29.81
N ALA A 225 10.69 8.22 31.09
CA ALA A 225 10.58 9.31 32.05
C ALA A 225 11.91 9.58 32.75
N PHE A 226 12.19 10.85 33.02
CA PHE A 226 13.22 11.29 33.98
C PHE A 226 12.48 11.80 35.23
N PRO A 227 12.19 10.92 36.21
CA PRO A 227 11.28 11.27 37.31
C PRO A 227 11.82 12.41 38.19
N ASP A 228 13.13 12.45 38.45
CA ASP A 228 13.77 13.47 39.26
C ASP A 228 13.73 14.86 38.63
N ARG A 229 13.43 14.95 37.35
CA ARG A 229 13.34 16.18 36.54
C ARG A 229 11.97 16.44 35.98
N MET A 230 11.01 15.56 36.22
CA MET A 230 9.66 15.64 35.68
C MET A 230 9.64 15.84 34.14
N VAL A 231 10.56 15.16 33.44
CA VAL A 231 10.60 15.17 31.96
C VAL A 231 10.11 13.84 31.43
N ALA A 232 9.06 13.88 30.63
CA ALA A 232 8.46 12.75 29.92
C ALA A 232 8.86 12.78 28.44
N VAL A 233 9.35 11.66 27.94
CA VAL A 233 9.67 11.45 26.53
C VAL A 233 8.72 10.38 25.98
N GLU A 234 7.85 10.78 25.09
CA GLU A 234 6.90 9.93 24.42
C GLU A 234 7.37 9.69 22.99
N ILE A 235 7.36 8.45 22.58
CA ILE A 235 7.65 8.07 21.20
C ILE A 235 6.33 7.85 20.51
N ASP A 236 5.94 8.81 19.67
CA ASP A 236 4.77 8.65 18.82
C ASP A 236 5.04 7.45 17.92
N GLY A 237 4.51 6.29 18.30
CA GLY A 237 4.44 5.13 17.46
C GLY A 237 3.62 5.48 16.20
N PHE A 238 3.75 4.66 15.16
CA PHE A 238 2.95 4.78 13.96
C PHE A 238 1.45 4.56 14.28
N ALA A 239 0.84 5.54 14.96
CA ALA A 239 -0.56 5.47 15.35
C ALA A 239 -1.45 5.82 14.13
N PHE A 240 -1.77 4.79 13.35
CA PHE A 240 -2.73 4.88 12.24
C PHE A 240 -4.18 5.06 12.70
N HIS A 241 -4.44 5.00 14.01
CA HIS A 241 -5.77 5.07 14.60
C HIS A 241 -6.09 6.45 15.16
N ARG A 242 -5.76 7.52 14.43
CA ARG A 242 -6.29 8.84 14.80
C ARG A 242 -7.72 9.00 14.28
N ASP A 243 -8.65 8.19 14.80
CA ASP A 243 -10.04 8.61 14.82
C ASP A 243 -10.20 9.78 15.84
N ALA A 244 -11.30 10.51 15.75
CA ALA A 244 -11.53 11.68 16.61
C ALA A 244 -11.46 11.31 18.11
N LYS A 245 -11.76 10.08 18.48
CA LYS A 245 -11.71 9.60 19.87
C LYS A 245 -10.26 9.41 20.32
N THR A 246 -9.43 8.72 19.56
CA THR A 246 -7.99 8.51 19.87
C THR A 246 -7.25 9.84 19.95
N PHE A 247 -7.54 10.79 19.04
CA PHE A 247 -6.98 12.13 19.10
C PHE A 247 -7.39 12.90 20.35
N GLN A 248 -8.64 12.71 20.83
CA GLN A 248 -9.11 13.32 22.07
C GLN A 248 -8.47 12.65 23.28
N ASP A 249 -8.31 11.34 23.27
CA ASP A 249 -7.68 10.57 24.35
C ASP A 249 -6.20 10.96 24.52
N ASP A 250 -5.44 11.11 23.41
CA ASP A 250 -4.05 11.57 23.42
C ASP A 250 -3.91 12.98 24.02
N ARG A 251 -4.82 13.91 23.67
CA ARG A 251 -4.84 15.23 24.27
C ARG A 251 -5.14 15.21 25.77
N THR A 252 -6.10 14.36 26.17
CA THR A 252 -6.48 14.21 27.58
C THR A 252 -5.30 13.64 28.39
N ARG A 253 -4.63 12.62 27.87
CA ARG A 253 -3.40 12.07 28.44
C ARG A 253 -2.31 13.13 28.61
N ARG A 254 -2.00 13.83 27.51
CA ARG A 254 -0.96 14.89 27.54
C ARG A 254 -1.28 16.00 28.53
N ASN A 255 -2.52 16.46 28.57
CA ASN A 255 -2.98 17.48 29.50
C ASN A 255 -2.86 17.01 30.96
N ALA A 256 -3.18 15.75 31.26
CA ALA A 256 -3.04 15.16 32.58
C ALA A 256 -1.57 15.14 33.04
N LEU A 257 -0.66 14.75 32.16
CA LEU A 257 0.78 14.76 32.45
C LEU A 257 1.30 16.19 32.69
N ILE A 258 0.92 17.15 31.83
CA ILE A 258 1.31 18.56 32.00
C ILE A 258 0.74 19.13 33.29
N ALA A 259 -0.53 18.86 33.63
CA ALA A 259 -1.15 19.31 34.89
C ALA A 259 -0.48 18.70 36.13
N ALA A 260 0.11 17.51 36.02
CA ALA A 260 0.92 16.87 37.06
C ALA A 260 2.36 17.38 37.13
N GLY A 261 2.74 18.38 36.31
CA GLY A 261 4.05 19.01 36.32
C GLY A 261 5.07 18.42 35.34
N TRP A 262 4.68 17.46 34.50
CA TRP A 262 5.59 16.88 33.53
C TRP A 262 5.85 17.82 32.35
N THR A 263 7.11 17.97 31.96
CA THR A 263 7.50 18.50 30.66
C THR A 263 7.44 17.36 29.67
N VAL A 264 6.48 17.39 28.73
CA VAL A 264 6.24 16.31 27.77
C VAL A 264 6.88 16.61 26.42
N LEU A 265 7.80 15.75 25.99
CA LEU A 265 8.45 15.78 24.68
C LEU A 265 7.95 14.61 23.85
N ASN A 266 7.47 14.89 22.64
CA ASN A 266 7.02 13.88 21.69
C ASN A 266 7.99 13.82 20.52
N PHE A 267 8.42 12.60 20.16
CA PHE A 267 9.27 12.35 18.99
C PHE A 267 8.69 11.24 18.14
N THR A 268 8.82 11.40 16.84
CA THR A 268 8.43 10.38 15.88
C THR A 268 9.57 9.41 15.60
N TRP A 269 9.27 8.25 15.00
CA TRP A 269 10.29 7.36 14.44
C TRP A 269 11.27 8.09 13.50
N GLY A 270 10.76 8.98 12.64
CA GLY A 270 11.59 9.78 11.73
C GLY A 270 12.57 10.69 12.48
N ASP A 271 12.15 11.29 13.61
CA ASP A 271 13.05 12.10 14.43
C ASP A 271 14.17 11.26 15.03
N LEU A 272 13.86 10.08 15.53
CA LEU A 272 14.87 9.18 16.11
C LEU A 272 15.87 8.71 15.05
N ARG A 273 15.41 8.32 13.86
CA ARG A 273 16.23 7.78 12.78
C ARG A 273 17.07 8.84 12.07
N ASP A 274 16.46 9.95 11.69
CA ASP A 274 17.08 10.91 10.78
C ASP A 274 17.60 12.16 11.49
N ARG A 275 17.17 12.40 12.76
CA ARG A 275 17.45 13.61 13.52
C ARG A 275 17.84 13.32 14.97
N ALA A 276 18.58 12.23 15.21
CA ALA A 276 18.97 11.77 16.56
C ALA A 276 19.62 12.88 17.41
N GLY A 277 20.45 13.74 16.79
CA GLY A 277 21.07 14.89 17.45
C GLY A 277 20.04 15.92 17.93
N TYR A 278 18.97 16.15 17.18
CA TYR A 278 17.85 17.02 17.59
C TYR A 278 17.13 16.44 18.82
N VAL A 279 16.85 15.13 18.81
CA VAL A 279 16.18 14.44 19.92
C VAL A 279 17.03 14.56 21.19
N ALA A 280 18.31 14.20 21.13
CA ALA A 280 19.25 14.27 22.25
C ALA A 280 19.35 15.70 22.81
N THR A 281 19.49 16.71 21.95
CA THR A 281 19.59 18.13 22.34
C THR A 281 18.31 18.61 23.02
N SER A 282 17.13 18.20 22.49
CA SER A 282 15.83 18.60 23.04
C SER A 282 15.63 18.03 24.46
N ILE A 283 15.98 16.75 24.65
CA ILE A 283 15.91 16.12 25.99
C ILE A 283 16.89 16.79 26.96
N SER A 284 18.16 16.98 26.56
CA SER A 284 19.17 17.63 27.37
C SER A 284 18.74 19.05 27.82
N ARG A 285 18.15 19.81 26.91
CA ARG A 285 17.63 21.16 27.19
C ARG A 285 16.47 21.12 28.19
N ALA A 286 15.53 20.20 28.03
CA ALA A 286 14.43 20.05 28.98
C ALA A 286 14.94 19.70 30.40
N LEU A 287 15.90 18.77 30.50
CA LEU A 287 16.52 18.39 31.75
C LEU A 287 17.28 19.54 32.44
N ALA A 288 17.90 20.42 31.65
CA ALA A 288 18.60 21.60 32.15
C ALA A 288 17.65 22.70 32.67
N ILE A 289 16.47 22.84 32.07
CA ILE A 289 15.44 23.80 32.50
C ILE A 289 14.75 23.33 33.79
N ALA A 290 14.60 22.03 33.97
CA ALA A 290 13.97 21.38 35.12
C ALA A 290 14.93 21.21 36.30
N ALA A 291 16.14 21.71 36.19
CA ALA A 291 17.16 21.72 37.25
C ALA A 291 16.99 22.95 38.14
#